data_bb4242f52f0de33b1bf08e26317e7556
#
_entry.id   bb4242f52f0de33b1bf08e26317e7556
#
_cell.length_a   1.000
_cell.length_b   1.000
_cell.length_c   1.000
_cell.angle_alpha   90.00
_cell.angle_beta   90.00
_cell.angle_gamma   90.00
#
_symmetry.space_group_name_H-M   'P 1'
#
loop_
_entity.id
_entity.type
_entity.pdbx_description
1 polymer ?
#
loop_
_entity_poly.entity_id
_entity_poly.type
_entity_poly.pdbx_seq_one_letter_code
_entity_poly.pdbx_strand_id
1 'polypeptide(L)'
;MKIDEIVDEDKLIKLRITNMDDLWLLSNFIEKGDIVIGNTFRKIEERSDQIRSKKEERIKIRVGIKVEDIEFQEFTDRLRIKGKIVQGPEEFLGHYQSLNFSSGDSMEIVKNEWSKTLLDELKKSEKENVQAIFISMDDENATIALLRDYGIQILAEIDLPRQSKEIVNGVINYNEITLKLEQYWKDGMLIFVVGPGFFKENFLKSIQNLKMKESMILIDTSYAGEKGIYEALKAGTLEKIIKQNRMKKEIMLVSKLLEEISRNGKYAYGIDEVIKYSDIGAVDILLISDKYLKNDKFKDAMRNVEKNGGKIFIISSHHEYGRILYNLGGIGAILRYKI
;
A
#
# COMPACT_ATOMS: atom_id res chain seq x y z
N MET A 1 -2.75 -11.29 -0.44
CA MET A 1 -1.74 -12.32 0.04
C MET A 1 -2.46 -13.61 0.34
N LYS A 2 -1.75 -14.74 0.35
CA LYS A 2 -2.28 -16.02 0.78
C LYS A 2 -1.44 -16.55 1.93
N ILE A 3 -2.07 -16.80 3.07
CA ILE A 3 -1.40 -17.42 4.22
C ILE A 3 -1.49 -18.93 4.02
N ASP A 4 -0.34 -19.58 3.88
CA ASP A 4 -0.28 -21.04 3.70
C ASP A 4 -0.32 -21.77 5.06
N GLU A 5 0.33 -21.22 6.10
CA GLU A 5 0.44 -21.85 7.41
C GLU A 5 0.81 -20.84 8.51
N ILE A 6 0.28 -21.05 9.72
CA ILE A 6 0.69 -20.37 10.95
C ILE A 6 1.09 -21.45 11.96
N VAL A 7 2.31 -21.41 12.47
CA VAL A 7 2.93 -22.46 13.30
C VAL A 7 3.56 -21.85 14.55
N ASP A 8 3.83 -22.68 15.56
CA ASP A 8 4.55 -22.33 16.79
C ASP A 8 3.90 -21.17 17.56
N GLU A 9 2.62 -21.34 17.98
CA GLU A 9 1.89 -20.34 18.75
C GLU A 9 1.93 -18.95 18.09
N ASP A 10 1.68 -18.90 16.78
CA ASP A 10 1.70 -17.70 15.96
C ASP A 10 3.09 -17.06 15.73
N LYS A 11 4.19 -17.74 16.05
CA LYS A 11 5.53 -17.19 15.84
C LYS A 11 6.02 -17.28 14.41
N LEU A 12 5.71 -18.36 13.71
CA LEU A 12 6.08 -18.59 12.30
C LEU A 12 4.86 -18.45 11.39
N ILE A 13 4.94 -17.58 10.42
CA ILE A 13 3.92 -17.42 9.37
C ILE A 13 4.57 -17.74 8.02
N LYS A 14 3.96 -18.69 7.29
CA LYS A 14 4.29 -18.99 5.90
C LYS A 14 3.22 -18.38 5.01
N LEU A 15 3.64 -17.63 4.02
CA LEU A 15 2.73 -16.91 3.13
C LEU A 15 3.25 -16.86 1.69
N ARG A 16 2.33 -16.62 0.78
CA ARG A 16 2.61 -16.33 -0.62
C ARG A 16 2.14 -14.93 -0.98
N ILE A 17 3.04 -14.18 -1.58
CA ILE A 17 2.80 -12.82 -2.05
C ILE A 17 2.00 -12.89 -3.35
N THR A 18 0.87 -12.20 -3.44
CA THR A 18 -0.01 -12.23 -4.60
C THR A 18 0.01 -10.95 -5.41
N ASN A 19 0.33 -9.82 -4.76
CA ASN A 19 0.32 -8.50 -5.38
C ASN A 19 1.27 -7.54 -4.65
N MET A 20 1.33 -6.30 -5.12
CA MET A 20 2.18 -5.25 -4.58
C MET A 20 1.71 -4.73 -3.22
N ASP A 21 0.39 -4.73 -2.98
CA ASP A 21 -0.17 -4.33 -1.67
C ASP A 21 0.33 -5.24 -0.56
N ASP A 22 0.55 -6.54 -0.86
CA ASP A 22 1.13 -7.49 0.08
C ASP A 22 2.58 -7.13 0.42
N LEU A 23 3.39 -6.74 -0.58
CA LEU A 23 4.78 -6.32 -0.36
C LEU A 23 4.85 -5.09 0.54
N TRP A 24 3.98 -4.11 0.29
CA TRP A 24 3.88 -2.93 1.15
C TRP A 24 3.48 -3.30 2.58
N LEU A 25 2.46 -4.14 2.75
CA LEU A 25 2.00 -4.58 4.06
C LEU A 25 3.12 -5.31 4.82
N LEU A 26 3.82 -6.23 4.16
CA LEU A 26 4.95 -6.97 4.73
C LEU A 26 6.11 -6.05 5.11
N SER A 27 6.39 -5.01 4.31
CA SER A 27 7.42 -4.03 4.64
C SER A 27 7.18 -3.31 5.96
N ASN A 28 5.92 -3.13 6.32
CA ASN A 28 5.52 -2.50 7.59
C ASN A 28 5.54 -3.48 8.77
N PHE A 29 5.27 -4.77 8.52
CA PHE A 29 5.13 -5.78 9.56
C PHE A 29 6.45 -6.44 9.94
N ILE A 30 7.38 -6.55 9.00
CA ILE A 30 8.70 -7.10 9.26
C ILE A 30 9.55 -6.05 9.98
N GLU A 31 10.23 -6.46 11.05
CA GLU A 31 11.04 -5.59 11.90
C GLU A 31 12.50 -6.04 11.92
N LYS A 32 13.39 -5.14 12.36
CA LYS A 32 14.78 -5.51 12.64
C LYS A 32 14.83 -6.54 13.75
N GLY A 33 15.59 -7.61 13.50
CA GLY A 33 15.70 -8.72 14.45
C GLY A 33 14.78 -9.90 14.15
N ASP A 34 13.73 -9.73 13.35
CA ASP A 34 12.93 -10.84 12.83
C ASP A 34 13.78 -11.75 11.96
N ILE A 35 13.33 -13.00 11.75
CA ILE A 35 13.97 -13.90 10.78
C ILE A 35 13.04 -14.03 9.58
N VAL A 36 13.57 -13.75 8.39
CA VAL A 36 12.85 -13.93 7.13
C VAL A 36 13.54 -15.02 6.32
N ILE A 37 12.76 -16.02 5.88
CA ILE A 37 13.25 -17.16 5.13
C ILE A 37 12.73 -17.09 3.70
N GLY A 38 13.63 -17.24 2.75
CA GLY A 38 13.29 -17.19 1.33
C GLY A 38 14.38 -17.76 0.43
N ASN A 39 14.08 -17.83 -0.86
CA ASN A 39 15.02 -18.26 -1.88
C ASN A 39 15.83 -17.06 -2.39
N THR A 40 17.11 -17.29 -2.65
CA THR A 40 18.01 -16.30 -3.23
C THR A 40 19.06 -16.96 -4.11
N PHE A 41 19.83 -16.15 -4.82
CA PHE A 41 20.97 -16.62 -5.60
C PHE A 41 22.26 -16.11 -4.99
N ARG A 42 23.25 -16.99 -4.87
CA ARG A 42 24.56 -16.63 -4.38
C ARG A 42 25.64 -17.08 -5.37
N LYS A 43 26.67 -16.26 -5.51
CA LYS A 43 27.86 -16.61 -6.26
C LYS A 43 28.70 -17.55 -5.40
N ILE A 44 29.20 -18.62 -6.00
CA ILE A 44 30.24 -19.47 -5.39
C ILE A 44 31.59 -18.91 -5.82
N GLU A 45 32.41 -18.50 -4.88
CA GLU A 45 33.83 -18.25 -5.11
C GLU A 45 34.54 -19.59 -5.08
N GLU A 46 34.68 -20.24 -6.25
CA GLU A 46 35.62 -21.32 -6.36
C GLU A 46 37.04 -20.74 -6.17
N ARG A 47 37.72 -21.17 -5.12
CA ARG A 47 39.19 -20.99 -4.95
C ARG A 47 39.86 -21.77 -6.06
N SER A 48 40.02 -21.21 -7.24
CA SER A 48 40.85 -21.81 -8.30
C SER A 48 41.95 -20.85 -8.69
N ASP A 49 43.18 -21.32 -8.52
CA ASP A 49 44.43 -20.70 -8.97
C ASP A 49 44.59 -20.62 -10.50
N GLN A 50 43.51 -20.69 -11.26
CA GLN A 50 43.56 -20.65 -12.72
C GLN A 50 42.98 -19.35 -13.29
N ILE A 51 43.85 -18.57 -13.91
CA ILE A 51 43.62 -17.35 -14.68
C ILE A 51 42.80 -17.66 -15.94
N ARG A 52 41.54 -17.97 -15.83
CA ARG A 52 40.56 -17.91 -16.93
C ARG A 52 39.19 -17.53 -16.38
N SER A 53 38.59 -16.47 -16.92
CA SER A 53 37.24 -16.00 -16.61
C SER A 53 36.23 -17.11 -16.92
N LYS A 54 35.94 -17.98 -15.92
CA LYS A 54 34.74 -18.84 -15.95
C LYS A 54 33.54 -18.00 -15.61
N LYS A 55 32.42 -18.23 -16.31
CA LYS A 55 31.10 -17.70 -15.96
C LYS A 55 30.87 -17.96 -14.47
N GLU A 56 30.65 -16.88 -13.74
CA GLU A 56 30.27 -16.94 -12.31
C GLU A 56 28.96 -17.74 -12.20
N GLU A 57 29.02 -18.95 -11.69
CA GLU A 57 27.82 -19.75 -11.43
C GLU A 57 27.11 -19.20 -10.18
N ARG A 58 25.81 -18.90 -10.36
CA ARG A 58 24.95 -18.52 -9.26
C ARG A 58 24.10 -19.72 -8.87
N ILE A 59 24.24 -20.18 -7.66
CA ILE A 59 23.39 -21.24 -7.11
C ILE A 59 22.17 -20.65 -6.43
N LYS A 60 21.02 -21.31 -6.60
CA LYS A 60 19.80 -21.00 -5.86
C LYS A 60 19.91 -21.67 -4.50
N ILE A 61 19.82 -20.86 -3.45
CA ILE A 61 19.83 -21.32 -2.05
C ILE A 61 18.59 -20.84 -1.33
N ARG A 62 18.17 -21.58 -0.31
CA ARG A 62 17.15 -21.16 0.64
C ARG A 62 17.83 -20.81 1.95
N VAL A 63 17.63 -19.59 2.42
CA VAL A 63 18.26 -19.09 3.65
C VAL A 63 17.28 -18.32 4.51
N GLY A 64 17.49 -18.36 5.83
CA GLY A 64 16.86 -17.47 6.79
C GLY A 64 17.85 -16.38 7.20
N ILE A 65 17.45 -15.13 7.06
CA ILE A 65 18.26 -13.97 7.46
C ILE A 65 17.65 -13.30 8.69
N LYS A 66 18.50 -12.90 9.65
CA LYS A 66 18.10 -11.97 10.70
C LYS A 66 18.07 -10.57 10.14
N VAL A 67 16.90 -9.97 10.12
CA VAL A 67 16.63 -8.70 9.44
C VAL A 67 17.37 -7.54 10.07
N GLU A 68 18.07 -6.76 9.27
CA GLU A 68 18.74 -5.51 9.64
C GLU A 68 18.20 -4.30 8.89
N ASP A 69 17.74 -4.50 7.64
CA ASP A 69 17.21 -3.43 6.80
C ASP A 69 16.09 -3.94 5.88
N ILE A 70 15.09 -3.09 5.63
CA ILE A 70 13.91 -3.42 4.84
C ILE A 70 13.61 -2.23 3.94
N GLU A 71 13.49 -2.50 2.64
CA GLU A 71 13.25 -1.50 1.62
C GLU A 71 12.10 -1.95 0.70
N PHE A 72 10.98 -1.25 0.73
CA PHE A 72 9.91 -1.42 -0.24
C PHE A 72 10.20 -0.53 -1.46
N GLN A 73 10.33 -1.16 -2.64
CA GLN A 73 10.67 -0.51 -3.89
C GLN A 73 9.43 -0.46 -4.79
N GLU A 74 8.66 0.60 -4.68
CA GLU A 74 7.40 0.80 -5.39
C GLU A 74 7.56 0.72 -6.91
N PHE A 75 8.63 1.34 -7.46
CA PHE A 75 8.87 1.38 -8.92
C PHE A 75 9.31 0.05 -9.54
N THR A 76 9.80 -0.88 -8.74
CA THR A 76 10.31 -2.18 -9.21
C THR A 76 9.46 -3.35 -8.74
N ASP A 77 8.35 -3.08 -8.04
CA ASP A 77 7.45 -4.07 -7.45
C ASP A 77 8.19 -5.11 -6.60
N ARG A 78 9.09 -4.62 -5.71
CA ARG A 78 9.96 -5.48 -4.90
C ARG A 78 10.02 -5.08 -3.44
N LEU A 79 10.08 -6.10 -2.59
CA LEU A 79 10.47 -5.96 -1.19
C LEU A 79 11.87 -6.53 -1.02
N ARG A 80 12.82 -5.67 -0.69
CA ARG A 80 14.21 -6.05 -0.42
C ARG A 80 14.45 -6.09 1.08
N ILE A 81 14.93 -7.22 1.57
CA ILE A 81 15.25 -7.43 2.98
C ILE A 81 16.71 -7.82 3.09
N LYS A 82 17.47 -7.09 3.90
CA LYS A 82 18.90 -7.34 4.12
C LYS A 82 19.14 -7.80 5.54
N GLY A 83 20.09 -8.70 5.73
CA GLY A 83 20.48 -9.17 7.05
C GLY A 83 21.56 -10.22 7.00
N LYS A 84 21.89 -10.78 8.18
CA LYS A 84 22.84 -11.88 8.32
C LYS A 84 22.14 -13.21 8.22
N ILE A 85 22.73 -14.16 7.49
CA ILE A 85 22.24 -15.53 7.40
C ILE A 85 22.37 -16.21 8.76
N VAL A 86 21.25 -16.70 9.30
CA VAL A 86 21.15 -17.45 10.56
C VAL A 86 20.64 -18.87 10.35
N GLN A 87 20.08 -19.15 9.16
CA GLN A 87 19.63 -20.49 8.74
C GLN A 87 20.01 -20.72 7.29
N GLY A 88 20.51 -21.93 6.97
CA GLY A 88 20.90 -22.33 5.62
C GLY A 88 22.16 -23.17 5.61
N PRO A 89 22.84 -23.31 4.46
CA PRO A 89 24.10 -24.04 4.37
C PRO A 89 25.16 -23.44 5.31
N GLU A 90 25.93 -24.30 6.01
CA GLU A 90 26.89 -23.89 7.04
C GLU A 90 27.93 -22.89 6.53
N GLU A 91 28.38 -23.05 5.30
CA GLU A 91 29.36 -22.18 4.64
C GLU A 91 28.92 -20.72 4.50
N PHE A 92 27.59 -20.43 4.59
CA PHE A 92 27.05 -19.09 4.44
C PHE A 92 26.58 -18.49 5.77
N LEU A 93 26.57 -19.22 6.86
CA LEU A 93 26.14 -18.71 8.16
C LEU A 93 26.96 -17.48 8.58
N GLY A 94 26.30 -16.46 9.08
CA GLY A 94 26.89 -15.19 9.50
C GLY A 94 27.24 -14.22 8.36
N HIS A 95 27.17 -14.65 7.10
CA HIS A 95 27.37 -13.76 5.96
C HIS A 95 26.15 -12.86 5.71
N TYR A 96 26.39 -11.69 5.15
CA TYR A 96 25.31 -10.80 4.71
C TYR A 96 24.64 -11.32 3.44
N GLN A 97 23.32 -11.21 3.40
CA GLN A 97 22.51 -11.57 2.26
C GLN A 97 21.34 -10.60 2.10
N SER A 98 20.94 -10.35 0.85
CA SER A 98 19.69 -9.67 0.53
C SER A 98 18.72 -10.68 -0.08
N LEU A 99 17.51 -10.74 0.49
CA LEU A 99 16.36 -11.42 -0.11
C LEU A 99 15.52 -10.38 -0.84
N ASN A 100 15.14 -10.70 -2.08
CA ASN A 100 14.26 -9.86 -2.88
C ASN A 100 13.00 -10.65 -3.18
N PHE A 101 11.87 -10.10 -2.81
CA PHE A 101 10.56 -10.71 -3.01
C PHE A 101 9.73 -9.90 -3.98
N SER A 102 8.98 -10.59 -4.82
CA SER A 102 8.04 -10.04 -5.80
C SER A 102 6.72 -10.81 -5.72
N SER A 103 5.71 -10.36 -6.45
CA SER A 103 4.46 -11.12 -6.58
C SER A 103 4.73 -12.53 -7.13
N GLY A 104 4.12 -13.54 -6.51
CA GLY A 104 4.31 -14.97 -6.79
C GLY A 104 5.30 -15.67 -5.87
N ASP A 105 6.16 -14.93 -5.16
CA ASP A 105 7.14 -15.52 -4.24
C ASP A 105 6.49 -15.99 -2.93
N SER A 106 7.12 -17.02 -2.33
CA SER A 106 6.77 -17.50 -0.99
C SER A 106 7.79 -17.00 0.02
N MET A 107 7.30 -16.62 1.20
CA MET A 107 8.09 -16.09 2.31
C MET A 107 7.68 -16.77 3.60
N GLU A 108 8.65 -16.97 4.50
CA GLU A 108 8.36 -17.33 5.89
C GLU A 108 8.92 -16.23 6.80
N ILE A 109 8.15 -15.87 7.80
CA ILE A 109 8.50 -14.83 8.77
C ILE A 109 8.41 -15.42 10.17
N VAL A 110 9.49 -15.31 10.94
CA VAL A 110 9.56 -15.71 12.34
C VAL A 110 9.72 -14.47 13.19
N LYS A 111 8.79 -14.23 14.11
CA LYS A 111 8.82 -13.14 15.09
C LYS A 111 8.76 -13.70 16.51
N ASN A 112 9.31 -12.98 17.45
CA ASN A 112 9.16 -13.33 18.87
C ASN A 112 7.70 -13.24 19.32
N GLU A 113 7.00 -12.22 18.82
CA GLU A 113 5.60 -11.94 19.16
C GLU A 113 4.92 -11.22 17.99
N TRP A 114 3.70 -11.64 17.65
CA TRP A 114 2.82 -10.95 16.72
C TRP A 114 1.73 -10.24 17.52
N SER A 115 1.60 -8.92 17.36
CA SER A 115 0.45 -8.23 17.95
C SER A 115 -0.85 -8.70 17.28
N LYS A 116 -1.94 -8.70 18.04
CA LYS A 116 -3.26 -9.07 17.51
C LYS A 116 -3.66 -8.22 16.31
N THR A 117 -3.37 -6.92 16.35
CA THR A 117 -3.65 -6.00 15.23
C THR A 117 -2.94 -6.42 13.97
N LEU A 118 -1.65 -6.79 14.04
CA LEU A 118 -0.89 -7.22 12.85
C LEU A 118 -1.41 -8.54 12.28
N LEU A 119 -1.74 -9.51 13.13
CA LEU A 119 -2.35 -10.78 12.70
C LEU A 119 -3.71 -10.57 12.03
N ASP A 120 -4.54 -9.70 12.60
CA ASP A 120 -5.86 -9.37 12.02
C ASP A 120 -5.72 -8.67 10.66
N GLU A 121 -4.74 -7.79 10.49
CA GLU A 121 -4.46 -7.14 9.21
C GLU A 121 -3.93 -8.14 8.17
N LEU A 122 -3.04 -9.07 8.55
CA LEU A 122 -2.59 -10.15 7.66
C LEU A 122 -3.76 -11.03 7.19
N LYS A 123 -4.64 -11.46 8.12
CA LYS A 123 -5.82 -12.27 7.80
C LYS A 123 -6.82 -11.53 6.90
N LYS A 124 -6.98 -10.21 7.08
CA LYS A 124 -7.83 -9.39 6.21
C LYS A 124 -7.29 -9.29 4.80
N SER A 125 -5.96 -9.26 4.62
CA SER A 125 -5.33 -9.16 3.30
C SER A 125 -5.46 -10.43 2.44
N GLU A 126 -5.91 -11.56 3.02
CA GLU A 126 -6.24 -12.76 2.23
C GLU A 126 -7.50 -12.58 1.35
N LYS A 127 -8.37 -11.63 1.70
CA LYS A 127 -9.56 -11.34 0.89
C LYS A 127 -9.11 -10.55 -0.34
N GLU A 128 -9.65 -10.94 -1.49
CA GLU A 128 -9.42 -10.21 -2.74
C GLU A 128 -9.83 -8.75 -2.59
N ASN A 129 -8.89 -7.86 -2.80
CA ASN A 129 -9.16 -6.42 -2.83
C ASN A 129 -9.71 -6.05 -4.21
N VAL A 130 -10.75 -5.23 -4.22
CA VAL A 130 -11.31 -4.68 -5.46
C VAL A 130 -10.25 -3.78 -6.08
N GLN A 131 -9.66 -4.24 -7.18
CA GLN A 131 -8.79 -3.41 -7.99
C GLN A 131 -9.64 -2.51 -8.88
N ALA A 132 -9.35 -1.21 -8.88
CA ALA A 132 -10.04 -0.23 -9.70
C ALA A 132 -9.03 0.70 -10.36
N ILE A 133 -9.32 1.06 -11.62
CA ILE A 133 -8.56 2.06 -12.36
C ILE A 133 -9.32 3.39 -12.27
N PHE A 134 -8.60 4.46 -12.02
CA PHE A 134 -9.09 5.83 -12.18
C PHE A 134 -8.51 6.45 -13.44
N ILE A 135 -9.37 7.11 -14.19
CA ILE A 135 -8.98 8.02 -15.26
C ILE A 135 -9.50 9.39 -14.84
N SER A 136 -8.59 10.25 -14.44
CA SER A 136 -8.96 11.63 -14.08
C SER A 136 -8.57 12.56 -15.21
N MET A 137 -9.56 13.33 -15.73
CA MET A 137 -9.34 14.13 -16.93
C MET A 137 -10.04 15.47 -16.91
N ASP A 138 -9.44 16.42 -17.60
CA ASP A 138 -10.02 17.73 -17.97
C ASP A 138 -9.73 18.04 -19.45
N ASP A 139 -9.67 19.32 -19.81
CA ASP A 139 -9.39 19.80 -21.17
C ASP A 139 -7.88 19.82 -21.52
N GLU A 140 -7.00 19.62 -20.52
CA GLU A 140 -5.56 19.72 -20.70
C GLU A 140 -4.84 18.39 -20.51
N ASN A 141 -5.31 17.59 -19.54
CA ASN A 141 -4.58 16.42 -19.06
C ASN A 141 -5.53 15.25 -18.76
N ALA A 142 -4.96 14.06 -18.88
CA ALA A 142 -5.57 12.84 -18.37
C ALA A 142 -4.56 12.06 -17.54
N THR A 143 -4.94 11.69 -16.32
CA THR A 143 -4.14 10.87 -15.42
C THR A 143 -4.78 9.50 -15.30
N ILE A 144 -4.04 8.44 -15.60
CA ILE A 144 -4.46 7.06 -15.36
C ILE A 144 -3.79 6.59 -14.07
N ALA A 145 -4.58 6.10 -13.14
CA ALA A 145 -4.09 5.66 -11.85
C ALA A 145 -4.78 4.38 -11.39
N LEU A 146 -4.06 3.58 -10.62
CA LEU A 146 -4.56 2.35 -10.00
C LEU A 146 -4.81 2.58 -8.52
N LEU A 147 -5.99 2.20 -8.06
CA LEU A 147 -6.31 2.19 -6.62
C LEU A 147 -5.62 1.01 -5.96
N ARG A 148 -4.72 1.30 -5.04
CA ARG A 148 -4.01 0.36 -4.19
C ARG A 148 -4.50 0.45 -2.74
N ASP A 149 -4.19 -0.53 -1.95
CA ASP A 149 -4.50 -0.51 -0.51
C ASP A 149 -3.69 0.56 0.24
N TYR A 150 -2.49 0.86 -0.24
CA TYR A 150 -1.60 1.85 0.38
C TYR A 150 -1.75 3.27 -0.21
N GLY A 151 -2.40 3.43 -1.35
CA GLY A 151 -2.51 4.74 -1.99
C GLY A 151 -3.02 4.70 -3.43
N ILE A 152 -2.76 5.78 -4.15
CA ILE A 152 -3.02 5.90 -5.59
C ILE A 152 -1.69 5.77 -6.31
N GLN A 153 -1.55 4.74 -7.14
CA GLN A 153 -0.40 4.56 -8.02
C GLN A 153 -0.69 5.20 -9.36
N ILE A 154 0.01 6.29 -9.70
CA ILE A 154 -0.08 6.91 -11.02
C ILE A 154 0.63 6.01 -12.02
N LEU A 155 -0.08 5.61 -13.07
CA LEU A 155 0.41 4.75 -14.14
C LEU A 155 0.85 5.54 -15.37
N ALA A 156 0.14 6.62 -15.69
CA ALA A 156 0.45 7.52 -16.79
C ALA A 156 -0.18 8.90 -16.58
N GLU A 157 0.53 9.92 -17.04
CA GLU A 157 0.03 11.27 -17.21
C GLU A 157 0.15 11.60 -18.69
N ILE A 158 -0.95 12.06 -19.31
CA ILE A 158 -1.09 12.28 -20.75
C ILE A 158 -1.57 13.71 -20.95
N ASP A 159 -0.78 14.50 -21.67
CA ASP A 159 -1.18 15.85 -22.06
C ASP A 159 -2.19 15.78 -23.21
N LEU A 160 -3.32 16.46 -23.06
CA LEU A 160 -4.35 16.57 -24.11
C LEU A 160 -4.13 17.88 -24.87
N PRO A 161 -4.01 17.82 -26.22
CA PRO A 161 -3.69 19.01 -27.01
C PRO A 161 -4.84 20.04 -26.96
N ARG A 162 -4.60 21.20 -26.38
CA ARG A 162 -5.57 22.29 -26.24
C ARG A 162 -6.10 22.88 -27.53
N GLN A 163 -5.37 22.88 -28.61
CA GLN A 163 -5.73 23.43 -29.94
C GLN A 163 -4.63 23.12 -30.97
N SER A 164 -4.22 21.90 -31.17
CA SER A 164 -3.26 21.58 -32.22
C SER A 164 -3.93 20.97 -33.43
N LYS A 165 -3.19 20.92 -34.54
CA LYS A 165 -3.60 20.34 -35.85
C LYS A 165 -4.07 18.88 -35.78
N GLU A 166 -4.04 18.26 -34.58
CA GLU A 166 -4.49 16.90 -34.31
C GLU A 166 -5.97 16.80 -33.93
N ILE A 167 -6.66 17.96 -33.79
CA ILE A 167 -8.12 17.98 -33.68
C ILE A 167 -8.68 17.84 -35.08
N VAL A 168 -8.84 16.62 -35.55
CA VAL A 168 -9.57 16.34 -36.77
C VAL A 168 -11.05 16.57 -36.48
N ASN A 169 -11.63 17.64 -37.05
CA ASN A 169 -13.04 18.02 -36.85
C ASN A 169 -13.47 18.44 -35.46
N GLY A 170 -12.59 18.99 -34.63
CA GLY A 170 -12.94 19.44 -33.27
C GLY A 170 -13.08 18.31 -32.25
N VAL A 171 -12.66 17.10 -32.56
CA VAL A 171 -12.73 15.92 -31.68
C VAL A 171 -11.36 15.64 -31.08
N ILE A 172 -11.27 15.61 -29.76
CA ILE A 172 -10.05 15.20 -29.03
C ILE A 172 -9.76 13.73 -29.36
N ASN A 173 -8.49 13.44 -29.67
CA ASN A 173 -8.05 12.07 -29.90
C ASN A 173 -7.73 11.38 -28.58
N TYR A 174 -8.58 10.46 -28.13
CA TYR A 174 -8.40 9.69 -26.90
C TYR A 174 -7.65 8.36 -27.07
N ASN A 175 -7.04 8.13 -28.25
CA ASN A 175 -6.39 6.84 -28.55
C ASN A 175 -5.25 6.52 -27.58
N GLU A 176 -4.46 7.51 -27.19
CA GLU A 176 -3.34 7.29 -26.25
C GLU A 176 -3.84 6.84 -24.88
N ILE A 177 -4.90 7.47 -24.36
CA ILE A 177 -5.54 7.06 -23.11
C ILE A 177 -6.06 5.63 -23.22
N THR A 178 -6.72 5.30 -24.33
CA THR A 178 -7.29 3.96 -24.56
C THR A 178 -6.20 2.90 -24.63
N LEU A 179 -5.12 3.14 -25.38
CA LEU A 179 -3.99 2.20 -25.49
C LEU A 179 -3.31 1.96 -24.12
N LYS A 180 -3.12 3.03 -23.33
CA LYS A 180 -2.56 2.91 -21.98
C LYS A 180 -3.51 2.16 -21.07
N LEU A 181 -4.80 2.45 -21.11
CA LEU A 181 -5.81 1.76 -20.32
C LEU A 181 -5.85 0.26 -20.61
N GLU A 182 -5.80 -0.15 -21.88
CA GLU A 182 -5.76 -1.54 -22.31
C GLU A 182 -4.56 -2.34 -21.77
N GLN A 183 -3.43 -1.67 -21.48
CA GLN A 183 -2.26 -2.31 -20.89
C GLN A 183 -2.49 -2.74 -19.44
N TYR A 184 -3.32 -2.01 -18.71
CA TYR A 184 -3.51 -2.19 -17.26
C TYR A 184 -4.86 -2.80 -16.89
N TRP A 185 -5.89 -2.59 -17.72
CA TRP A 185 -7.22 -3.09 -17.46
C TRP A 185 -7.31 -4.60 -17.66
N LYS A 186 -7.99 -5.27 -16.75
CA LYS A 186 -8.32 -6.69 -16.83
C LYS A 186 -9.83 -6.85 -16.73
N ASP A 187 -10.37 -7.87 -17.41
CA ASP A 187 -11.81 -8.17 -17.37
C ASP A 187 -12.30 -8.29 -15.92
N GLY A 188 -13.36 -7.58 -15.58
CA GLY A 188 -13.90 -7.48 -14.23
C GLY A 188 -13.36 -6.34 -13.36
N MET A 189 -12.32 -5.60 -13.80
CA MET A 189 -11.88 -4.39 -13.10
C MET A 189 -12.80 -3.21 -13.39
N LEU A 190 -13.16 -2.46 -12.35
CA LEU A 190 -13.92 -1.22 -12.49
C LEU A 190 -13.03 -0.07 -12.94
N ILE A 191 -13.58 0.80 -13.78
CA ILE A 191 -12.92 2.00 -14.27
C ILE A 191 -13.75 3.21 -13.85
N PHE A 192 -13.16 4.07 -13.04
CA PHE A 192 -13.78 5.34 -12.62
C PHE A 192 -13.21 6.46 -13.47
N VAL A 193 -14.07 7.10 -14.26
CA VAL A 193 -13.69 8.26 -15.05
C VAL A 193 -14.16 9.51 -14.31
N VAL A 194 -13.23 10.30 -13.80
CA VAL A 194 -13.48 11.45 -12.93
C VAL A 194 -12.95 12.73 -13.55
N GLY A 195 -13.54 13.85 -13.23
CA GLY A 195 -13.09 15.17 -13.70
C GLY A 195 -14.23 16.16 -13.88
N PRO A 196 -13.89 17.45 -14.08
CA PRO A 196 -14.85 18.49 -14.38
C PRO A 196 -15.34 18.40 -15.83
N GLY A 197 -16.51 18.98 -16.10
CA GLY A 197 -17.05 19.16 -17.45
C GLY A 197 -17.40 17.85 -18.17
N PHE A 198 -17.50 17.95 -19.51
CA PHE A 198 -18.02 16.87 -20.38
C PHE A 198 -16.95 16.00 -21.04
N PHE A 199 -15.68 16.11 -20.66
CA PHE A 199 -14.59 15.37 -21.29
C PHE A 199 -14.71 13.87 -21.05
N LYS A 200 -15.15 13.46 -19.87
CA LYS A 200 -15.39 12.05 -19.49
C LYS A 200 -16.49 11.38 -20.32
N GLU A 201 -17.58 12.11 -20.64
CA GLU A 201 -18.64 11.61 -21.52
C GLU A 201 -18.16 11.43 -22.96
N ASN A 202 -17.34 12.36 -23.45
CA ASN A 202 -16.75 12.27 -24.77
C ASN A 202 -15.76 11.10 -24.85
N PHE A 203 -14.95 10.92 -23.84
CA PHE A 203 -14.05 9.76 -23.71
C PHE A 203 -14.86 8.46 -23.71
N LEU A 204 -15.89 8.33 -22.89
CA LEU A 204 -16.76 7.13 -22.85
C LEU A 204 -17.35 6.81 -24.24
N LYS A 205 -17.76 7.82 -24.99
CA LYS A 205 -18.28 7.63 -26.39
C LYS A 205 -17.22 7.11 -27.33
N SER A 206 -15.96 7.47 -27.14
CA SER A 206 -14.83 7.03 -28.01
C SER A 206 -14.42 5.57 -27.80
N ILE A 207 -14.76 4.97 -26.65
CA ILE A 207 -14.39 3.60 -26.31
C ILE A 207 -15.19 2.59 -27.16
N GLN A 208 -14.45 1.75 -27.89
CA GLN A 208 -15.03 0.72 -28.75
C GLN A 208 -15.19 -0.64 -28.06
N ASN A 209 -14.32 -0.96 -27.07
CA ASN A 209 -14.40 -2.19 -26.30
C ASN A 209 -15.62 -2.15 -25.36
N LEU A 210 -16.65 -2.93 -25.69
CA LEU A 210 -17.93 -2.95 -24.96
C LEU A 210 -17.76 -3.35 -23.48
N LYS A 211 -16.96 -4.36 -23.18
CA LYS A 211 -16.72 -4.81 -21.80
C LYS A 211 -16.04 -3.73 -20.96
N MET A 212 -15.04 -3.09 -21.52
CA MET A 212 -14.35 -1.96 -20.88
C MET A 212 -15.31 -0.80 -20.64
N LYS A 213 -16.15 -0.48 -21.63
CA LYS A 213 -17.16 0.57 -21.56
C LYS A 213 -18.21 0.31 -20.47
N GLU A 214 -18.67 -0.93 -20.35
CA GLU A 214 -19.62 -1.37 -19.31
C GLU A 214 -19.00 -1.32 -17.90
N SER A 215 -17.70 -1.43 -17.79
CA SER A 215 -16.95 -1.31 -16.54
C SER A 215 -16.70 0.14 -16.11
N MET A 216 -17.06 1.13 -16.95
CA MET A 216 -16.83 2.55 -16.70
C MET A 216 -17.96 3.20 -15.89
N ILE A 217 -17.55 3.94 -14.87
CA ILE A 217 -18.44 4.74 -14.02
C ILE A 217 -17.95 6.18 -14.05
N LEU A 218 -18.80 7.10 -14.51
CA LEU A 218 -18.50 8.52 -14.57
C LEU A 218 -18.81 9.20 -13.25
N ILE A 219 -17.90 10.05 -12.77
CA ILE A 219 -18.06 10.80 -11.53
C ILE A 219 -17.64 12.25 -11.77
N ASP A 220 -18.55 13.17 -11.43
CA ASP A 220 -18.23 14.59 -11.44
C ASP A 220 -17.37 14.97 -10.25
N THR A 221 -16.27 15.66 -10.54
CA THR A 221 -15.38 16.24 -9.53
C THR A 221 -15.02 17.67 -9.93
N SER A 222 -14.68 18.49 -8.93
CA SER A 222 -14.29 19.89 -9.14
C SER A 222 -12.91 20.02 -9.75
N TYR A 223 -12.07 19.00 -9.57
CA TYR A 223 -10.68 18.97 -10.03
C TYR A 223 -10.42 17.74 -10.88
N ALA A 224 -9.40 17.82 -11.75
CA ALA A 224 -8.76 16.69 -12.40
C ALA A 224 -7.46 16.27 -11.68
N GLY A 225 -6.79 15.23 -12.19
CA GLY A 225 -5.58 14.68 -11.62
C GLY A 225 -5.81 13.96 -10.30
N GLU A 226 -4.76 13.86 -9.50
CA GLU A 226 -4.78 13.16 -8.20
C GLU A 226 -5.83 13.76 -7.25
N LYS A 227 -6.00 15.07 -7.25
CA LYS A 227 -6.99 15.79 -6.42
C LYS A 227 -8.42 15.35 -6.74
N GLY A 228 -8.77 15.23 -8.02
CA GLY A 228 -10.10 14.76 -8.45
C GLY A 228 -10.37 13.33 -8.02
N ILE A 229 -9.35 12.46 -8.05
CA ILE A 229 -9.48 11.07 -7.56
C ILE A 229 -9.77 11.06 -6.06
N TYR A 230 -9.06 11.86 -5.25
CA TYR A 230 -9.33 11.95 -3.80
C TYR A 230 -10.71 12.55 -3.51
N GLU A 231 -11.15 13.54 -4.28
CA GLU A 231 -12.52 14.09 -4.17
C GLU A 231 -13.57 13.00 -4.41
N ALA A 232 -13.42 12.20 -5.47
CA ALA A 232 -14.32 11.10 -5.78
C ALA A 232 -14.31 10.02 -4.67
N LEU A 233 -13.15 9.67 -4.13
CA LEU A 233 -13.00 8.71 -3.03
C LEU A 233 -13.69 9.22 -1.75
N LYS A 234 -13.65 10.52 -1.47
CA LYS A 234 -14.25 11.15 -0.29
C LYS A 234 -15.77 11.30 -0.40
N ALA A 235 -16.29 11.60 -1.59
CA ALA A 235 -17.69 11.95 -1.82
C ALA A 235 -18.73 10.84 -1.53
N GLY A 236 -18.28 9.64 -1.12
CA GLY A 236 -19.18 8.55 -0.75
C GLY A 236 -19.86 7.84 -1.92
N THR A 237 -19.82 8.39 -3.13
CA THR A 237 -20.40 7.82 -4.35
C THR A 237 -19.87 6.40 -4.64
N LEU A 238 -18.65 6.14 -4.20
CA LEU A 238 -17.95 4.86 -4.36
C LEU A 238 -18.20 3.87 -3.20
N GLU A 239 -19.02 4.25 -2.19
CA GLU A 239 -19.19 3.44 -0.97
C GLU A 239 -19.67 2.02 -1.21
N LYS A 240 -20.62 1.87 -2.11
CA LYS A 240 -21.18 0.54 -2.41
C LYS A 240 -20.21 -0.35 -3.18
N ILE A 241 -19.28 0.29 -3.92
CA ILE A 241 -18.40 -0.38 -4.88
C ILE A 241 -17.05 -0.70 -4.24
N ILE A 242 -16.52 0.21 -3.40
CA ILE A 242 -15.18 0.07 -2.79
C ILE A 242 -15.28 -0.16 -1.27
N LYS A 243 -16.37 -0.75 -0.78
CA LYS A 243 -16.60 -0.99 0.67
C LYS A 243 -15.45 -1.70 1.40
N GLN A 244 -14.63 -2.43 0.68
CA GLN A 244 -13.54 -3.22 1.26
C GLN A 244 -12.16 -2.57 1.05
N ASN A 245 -12.06 -1.46 0.32
CA ASN A 245 -10.77 -0.84 0.08
C ASN A 245 -10.23 -0.18 1.35
N ARG A 246 -9.03 -0.56 1.74
CA ARG A 246 -8.32 -0.10 2.94
C ARG A 246 -8.10 1.40 2.91
N MET A 247 -7.59 1.94 1.80
CA MET A 247 -7.28 3.36 1.64
C MET A 247 -8.50 4.25 1.88
N LYS A 248 -9.68 3.87 1.37
CA LYS A 248 -10.91 4.65 1.61
C LYS A 248 -11.23 4.73 3.10
N LYS A 249 -11.11 3.63 3.82
CA LYS A 249 -11.33 3.60 5.27
C LYS A 249 -10.34 4.50 6.01
N GLU A 250 -9.08 4.51 5.59
CA GLU A 250 -8.06 5.39 6.13
C GLU A 250 -8.40 6.86 5.91
N ILE A 251 -8.81 7.25 4.69
CA ILE A 251 -9.26 8.62 4.37
C ILE A 251 -10.41 9.04 5.28
N MET A 252 -11.43 8.20 5.44
CA MET A 252 -12.59 8.51 6.30
C MET A 252 -12.19 8.70 7.77
N LEU A 253 -11.31 7.86 8.28
CA LEU A 253 -10.88 7.92 9.69
C LEU A 253 -10.04 9.17 9.96
N VAL A 254 -9.10 9.51 9.07
CA VAL A 254 -8.30 10.73 9.22
C VAL A 254 -9.18 11.96 9.03
N SER A 255 -10.12 11.98 8.07
CA SER A 255 -11.08 13.07 7.91
C SER A 255 -11.91 13.29 9.18
N LYS A 256 -12.36 12.19 9.83
CA LYS A 256 -13.10 12.26 11.09
C LYS A 256 -12.25 12.85 12.22
N LEU A 257 -10.97 12.46 12.30
CA LEU A 257 -10.05 13.06 13.28
C LEU A 257 -9.90 14.57 13.06
N LEU A 258 -9.71 15.01 11.82
CA LEU A 258 -9.59 16.43 11.46
C LEU A 258 -10.87 17.21 11.80
N GLU A 259 -12.04 16.61 11.59
CA GLU A 259 -13.32 17.19 11.97
C GLU A 259 -13.44 17.36 13.50
N GLU A 260 -13.06 16.35 14.27
CA GLU A 260 -13.03 16.43 15.73
C GLU A 260 -12.04 17.51 16.22
N ILE A 261 -10.88 17.66 15.59
CA ILE A 261 -9.92 18.72 15.90
C ILE A 261 -10.55 20.09 15.61
N SER A 262 -11.16 20.28 14.44
CA SER A 262 -11.74 21.58 14.04
C SER A 262 -12.88 22.03 14.93
N ARG A 263 -13.64 21.10 15.47
CA ARG A 263 -14.78 21.35 16.39
C ARG A 263 -14.39 21.37 17.86
N ASN A 264 -13.08 21.23 18.18
CA ASN A 264 -12.58 21.03 19.54
C ASN A 264 -13.38 19.93 20.28
N GLY A 265 -13.57 18.79 19.60
CA GLY A 265 -14.40 17.66 20.03
C GLY A 265 -13.64 16.61 20.85
N LYS A 266 -13.74 15.33 20.43
CA LYS A 266 -13.17 14.15 21.11
C LYS A 266 -11.92 13.68 20.38
N TYR A 267 -10.81 14.36 20.55
CA TYR A 267 -9.57 14.06 19.84
C TYR A 267 -8.33 14.15 20.72
N ALA A 268 -7.27 13.54 20.24
CA ALA A 268 -5.89 13.77 20.67
C ALA A 268 -4.97 13.60 19.45
N TYR A 269 -3.87 14.31 19.39
CA TYR A 269 -2.81 14.12 18.40
C TYR A 269 -1.45 14.42 18.98
N GLY A 270 -0.41 13.86 18.33
CA GLY A 270 0.94 13.88 18.88
C GLY A 270 1.15 12.82 19.95
N ILE A 271 2.39 12.35 20.07
CA ILE A 271 2.73 11.14 20.83
C ILE A 271 2.44 11.29 22.34
N ASP A 272 2.78 12.43 22.92
CA ASP A 272 2.70 12.62 24.37
C ASP A 272 1.23 12.66 24.86
N GLU A 273 0.36 13.34 24.09
CA GLU A 273 -1.06 13.46 24.39
C GLU A 273 -1.79 12.11 24.20
N VAL A 274 -1.48 11.42 23.09
CA VAL A 274 -2.07 10.12 22.79
C VAL A 274 -1.65 9.07 23.81
N ILE A 275 -0.38 9.03 24.26
CA ILE A 275 0.06 8.13 25.34
C ILE A 275 -0.75 8.40 26.59
N LYS A 276 -0.83 9.65 27.04
CA LYS A 276 -1.58 10.05 28.25
C LYS A 276 -3.02 9.53 28.22
N TYR A 277 -3.70 9.66 27.10
CA TYR A 277 -5.10 9.22 26.96
C TYR A 277 -5.25 7.73 26.71
N SER A 278 -4.22 7.07 26.15
CA SER A 278 -4.19 5.60 26.05
C SER A 278 -4.05 4.94 27.40
N ASP A 279 -3.25 5.52 28.32
CA ASP A 279 -3.02 5.00 29.66
C ASP A 279 -4.30 4.98 30.50
N ILE A 280 -5.13 6.00 30.37
CA ILE A 280 -6.42 6.09 31.08
C ILE A 280 -7.59 5.41 30.33
N GLY A 281 -7.33 4.75 29.21
CA GLY A 281 -8.35 4.02 28.45
C GLY A 281 -9.35 4.89 27.70
N ALA A 282 -9.05 6.19 27.50
CA ALA A 282 -9.95 7.14 26.84
C ALA A 282 -10.00 7.00 25.31
N VAL A 283 -9.07 6.26 24.70
CA VAL A 283 -8.99 6.10 23.25
C VAL A 283 -9.99 5.07 22.73
N ASP A 284 -10.86 5.48 21.79
CA ASP A 284 -11.76 4.58 21.05
C ASP A 284 -11.09 4.09 19.77
N ILE A 285 -10.54 5.02 18.98
CA ILE A 285 -9.86 4.74 17.72
C ILE A 285 -8.48 5.39 17.74
N LEU A 286 -7.45 4.59 17.52
CA LEU A 286 -6.08 5.03 17.37
C LEU A 286 -5.67 4.97 15.89
N LEU A 287 -5.14 6.06 15.37
CA LEU A 287 -4.60 6.16 14.01
C LEU A 287 -3.09 6.33 14.10
N ILE A 288 -2.33 5.47 13.43
CA ILE A 288 -0.87 5.50 13.45
C ILE A 288 -0.36 5.47 12.01
N SER A 289 0.55 6.37 11.67
CA SER A 289 1.26 6.33 10.39
C SER A 289 2.15 5.10 10.30
N ASP A 290 2.16 4.44 9.15
CA ASP A 290 3.03 3.32 8.80
C ASP A 290 4.52 3.60 9.09
N LYS A 291 4.96 4.84 8.94
CA LYS A 291 6.33 5.29 9.22
C LYS A 291 6.76 5.11 10.68
N TYR A 292 5.81 5.08 11.61
CA TYR A 292 6.09 5.03 13.05
C TYR A 292 5.78 3.69 13.72
N LEU A 293 5.30 2.69 12.98
CA LEU A 293 4.97 1.37 13.53
C LEU A 293 6.14 0.69 14.27
N LYS A 294 7.37 0.98 13.85
CA LYS A 294 8.60 0.40 14.41
C LYS A 294 9.17 1.19 15.59
N ASN A 295 8.53 2.30 15.98
CA ASN A 295 8.97 3.14 17.08
C ASN A 295 8.38 2.63 18.41
N ASP A 296 9.21 2.41 19.42
CA ASP A 296 8.79 1.78 20.69
C ASP A 296 7.73 2.58 21.44
N LYS A 297 7.82 3.91 21.48
CA LYS A 297 6.80 4.75 22.13
C LYS A 297 5.41 4.55 21.51
N PHE A 298 5.34 4.39 20.17
CA PHE A 298 4.07 4.15 19.47
C PHE A 298 3.55 2.73 19.76
N LYS A 299 4.45 1.75 19.91
CA LYS A 299 4.08 0.37 20.29
C LYS A 299 3.46 0.32 21.68
N ASP A 300 3.98 1.11 22.61
CA ASP A 300 3.40 1.19 23.97
C ASP A 300 1.98 1.78 23.93
N ALA A 301 1.76 2.86 23.16
CA ALA A 301 0.42 3.41 22.96
C ALA A 301 -0.53 2.37 22.32
N MET A 302 -0.06 1.60 21.31
CA MET A 302 -0.85 0.52 20.71
C MET A 302 -1.26 -0.53 21.73
N ARG A 303 -0.30 -1.04 22.54
CA ARG A 303 -0.57 -2.05 23.56
C ARG A 303 -1.62 -1.57 24.58
N ASN A 304 -1.51 -0.32 25.04
CA ASN A 304 -2.45 0.25 25.99
C ASN A 304 -3.85 0.39 25.39
N VAL A 305 -3.96 0.81 24.13
CA VAL A 305 -5.24 0.90 23.44
C VAL A 305 -5.86 -0.47 23.20
N GLU A 306 -5.08 -1.47 22.78
CA GLU A 306 -5.55 -2.87 22.64
C GLU A 306 -6.06 -3.43 23.98
N LYS A 307 -5.29 -3.25 25.04
CA LYS A 307 -5.65 -3.69 26.40
C LYS A 307 -6.97 -3.08 26.88
N ASN A 308 -7.23 -1.83 26.53
CA ASN A 308 -8.44 -1.10 26.89
C ASN A 308 -9.60 -1.26 25.88
N GLY A 309 -9.47 -2.19 24.90
CA GLY A 309 -10.51 -2.51 23.92
C GLY A 309 -10.76 -1.42 22.86
N GLY A 310 -9.80 -0.52 22.62
CA GLY A 310 -9.82 0.42 21.51
C GLY A 310 -9.43 -0.25 20.19
N LYS A 311 -9.72 0.41 19.08
CA LYS A 311 -9.40 -0.06 17.73
C LYS A 311 -8.19 0.68 17.19
N ILE A 312 -7.28 -0.04 16.54
CA ILE A 312 -6.08 0.54 15.95
C ILE A 312 -6.15 0.43 14.42
N PHE A 313 -5.80 1.52 13.75
CA PHE A 313 -5.69 1.56 12.29
C PHE A 313 -4.33 2.11 11.90
N ILE A 314 -3.65 1.36 11.03
CA ILE A 314 -2.41 1.76 10.41
C ILE A 314 -2.75 2.56 9.16
N ILE A 315 -2.25 3.78 9.08
CA ILE A 315 -2.53 4.73 8.01
C ILE A 315 -1.30 4.82 7.12
N SER A 316 -1.48 4.55 5.82
CA SER A 316 -0.42 4.63 4.83
C SER A 316 0.01 6.09 4.58
N SER A 317 1.29 6.36 4.65
CA SER A 317 1.87 7.67 4.32
C SER A 317 1.94 7.96 2.81
N HIS A 318 1.60 7.00 1.96
CA HIS A 318 1.65 7.12 0.50
C HIS A 318 0.50 7.93 -0.09
N HIS A 319 -0.56 8.22 0.66
CA HIS A 319 -1.67 9.06 0.22
C HIS A 319 -1.76 10.37 0.99
N GLU A 320 -2.50 11.35 0.46
CA GLU A 320 -2.62 12.71 1.01
C GLU A 320 -3.00 12.73 2.50
N TYR A 321 -4.06 12.00 2.88
CA TYR A 321 -4.54 11.98 4.26
C TYR A 321 -3.54 11.33 5.23
N GLY A 322 -2.78 10.34 4.75
CA GLY A 322 -1.69 9.77 5.54
C GLY A 322 -0.54 10.75 5.73
N ARG A 323 -0.21 11.55 4.71
CA ARG A 323 0.76 12.65 4.84
C ARG A 323 0.30 13.71 5.84
N ILE A 324 -1.01 14.02 5.88
CA ILE A 324 -1.58 14.92 6.89
C ILE A 324 -1.41 14.35 8.30
N LEU A 325 -1.75 13.09 8.53
CA LEU A 325 -1.54 12.44 9.84
C LEU A 325 -0.06 12.43 10.23
N TYR A 326 0.82 12.11 9.28
CA TYR A 326 2.26 12.14 9.51
C TYR A 326 2.74 13.52 9.98
N ASN A 327 2.27 14.60 9.35
CA ASN A 327 2.61 15.98 9.71
C ASN A 327 2.01 16.41 11.05
N LEU A 328 0.94 15.79 11.53
CA LEU A 328 0.37 15.96 12.86
C LEU A 328 1.13 15.18 13.96
N GLY A 329 2.33 14.64 13.65
CA GLY A 329 3.16 13.87 14.56
C GLY A 329 3.02 12.35 14.38
N GLY A 330 2.36 11.90 13.32
CA GLY A 330 2.25 10.49 12.91
C GLY A 330 1.32 9.64 13.75
N ILE A 331 0.64 10.23 14.74
CA ILE A 331 -0.32 9.56 15.60
C ILE A 331 -1.48 10.48 15.96
N GLY A 332 -2.68 9.95 15.95
CA GLY A 332 -3.89 10.65 16.36
C GLY A 332 -4.91 9.68 16.94
N ALA A 333 -5.80 10.19 17.77
CA ALA A 333 -6.83 9.40 18.42
C ALA A 333 -8.18 10.08 18.40
N ILE A 334 -9.23 9.29 18.19
CA ILE A 334 -10.61 9.67 18.44
C ILE A 334 -10.96 9.11 19.81
N LEU A 335 -11.39 9.98 20.71
CA LEU A 335 -11.66 9.65 22.10
C LEU A 335 -13.11 9.20 22.30
N ARG A 336 -13.36 8.41 23.35
CA ARG A 336 -14.70 7.96 23.75
C ARG A 336 -15.53 9.12 24.31
N TYR A 337 -14.89 10.05 24.98
CA TYR A 337 -15.49 11.24 25.58
C TYR A 337 -14.53 12.44 25.46
N LYS A 338 -15.07 13.64 25.60
CA LYS A 338 -14.28 14.87 25.58
C LYS A 338 -13.57 15.04 26.91
N ILE A 339 -12.27 15.35 26.87
CA ILE A 339 -11.41 15.61 28.04
C ILE A 339 -11.05 17.09 28.08
#